data_6ac16e3b1c1b31ed8e30fd887ea04233
#
_entry.id   6ac16e3b1c1b31ed8e30fd887ea04233
#
_cell.length_a   1.000
_cell.length_b   1.000
_cell.length_c   1.000
_cell.angle_alpha   90.00
_cell.angle_beta   90.00
_cell.angle_gamma   90.00
#
_symmetry.space_group_name_H-M   'P 1'
#
loop_
_entity.id
_entity.type
_entity.pdbx_description
1 polymer ?
#
loop_
_entity_poly.entity_id
_entity_poly.type
_entity_poly.pdbx_seq_one_letter_code
_entity_poly.pdbx_strand_id
1 'polypeptide(L)'
;SAASDVYKRQASDVYKRQLKALPAGNAILVDNRYCSYTLYKTLQKNQKLVEGKNPTELLKAIKNPVELARMQEIFLKDSVAVTKFIYWLKTHVGKEKITEVTAADYLEQKRREIPEFLDLSFPTIAGYKSNAAMMHYEATPDNCATLEPEGMLLVDSGGQYLGGTTDVTRTIVLGPISEEIKKHYTMVAAAVMQLTHAHWLYGCTGRNLDILARQPIWDMDIDYQCGTGHGVGYILNVHEGPQNMRWRFTGGMVEAVFEDGMDITNEPGIYIQGSHGIRIENVMVAKNDVKNEYGQFMHFETLTWVPIDREAIDEKYLNDTQKKYLHEYQKTVYEKISPYLNEEEKEWLAAETGVK
;
A
#
# COMPACT_ATOMS: atom_id res chain seq x y z
N SER A 1 -26.83 10.91 -0.97
CA SER A 1 -28.28 11.10 -1.07
C SER A 1 -28.82 11.81 0.18
N ALA A 2 -29.95 12.54 0.09
CA ALA A 2 -30.57 13.26 1.23
C ALA A 2 -30.81 12.33 2.46
N ALA A 3 -31.09 11.05 2.24
CA ALA A 3 -31.27 10.06 3.31
C ALA A 3 -29.95 9.81 4.07
N SER A 4 -28.80 9.68 3.40
CA SER A 4 -27.51 9.48 4.06
C SER A 4 -27.10 10.70 4.90
N ASP A 5 -27.44 11.90 4.47
CA ASP A 5 -27.18 13.13 5.21
C ASP A 5 -28.06 13.28 6.46
N VAL A 6 -29.31 12.77 6.41
CA VAL A 6 -30.18 12.72 7.58
C VAL A 6 -29.65 11.76 8.64
N TYR A 7 -29.21 10.55 8.23
CA TYR A 7 -28.58 9.59 9.14
C TYR A 7 -27.30 10.12 9.79
N LYS A 8 -26.42 10.74 9.01
CA LYS A 8 -25.19 11.35 9.53
C LYS A 8 -25.47 12.47 10.52
N ARG A 9 -26.48 13.33 10.26
CA ARG A 9 -26.89 14.39 11.20
C ARG A 9 -27.48 13.81 12.48
N GLN A 10 -28.35 12.80 12.39
CA GLN A 10 -28.95 12.14 13.55
C GLN A 10 -27.89 11.47 14.43
N ALA A 11 -26.94 10.72 13.85
CA ALA A 11 -25.84 10.13 14.60
C ALA A 11 -25.00 11.21 15.30
N SER A 12 -24.61 12.27 14.59
CA SER A 12 -23.88 13.42 15.16
C SER A 12 -24.62 14.07 16.34
N ASP A 13 -25.94 14.17 16.27
CA ASP A 13 -26.73 14.76 17.36
C ASP A 13 -26.93 13.81 18.54
N VAL A 14 -26.94 12.49 18.32
CA VAL A 14 -27.06 11.49 19.40
C VAL A 14 -25.83 11.56 20.31
N TYR A 15 -24.64 11.39 19.79
CA TYR A 15 -23.46 11.40 20.66
C TYR A 15 -23.10 12.78 21.23
N LYS A 16 -23.45 13.87 20.55
CA LYS A 16 -23.38 15.21 21.17
C LYS A 16 -24.28 15.33 22.43
N ARG A 17 -25.51 14.75 22.42
CA ARG A 17 -26.37 14.68 23.57
C ARG A 17 -25.78 13.79 24.66
N GLN A 18 -25.23 12.64 24.29
CA GLN A 18 -24.54 11.73 25.22
C GLN A 18 -23.35 12.42 25.91
N LEU A 19 -22.51 13.14 25.17
CA LEU A 19 -21.40 13.89 25.75
C LEU A 19 -21.87 15.01 26.71
N LYS A 20 -22.97 15.70 26.38
CA LYS A 20 -23.58 16.70 27.28
C LYS A 20 -24.18 16.10 28.56
N ALA A 21 -24.63 14.85 28.48
CA ALA A 21 -25.24 14.12 29.59
C ALA A 21 -24.24 13.41 30.50
N LEU A 22 -22.96 13.44 30.17
CA LEU A 22 -21.89 12.88 31.02
C LEU A 22 -21.91 13.55 32.40
N PRO A 23 -21.81 12.76 33.51
CA PRO A 23 -21.70 13.32 34.86
C PRO A 23 -20.57 14.36 34.91
N ALA A 24 -20.80 15.49 35.55
CA ALA A 24 -19.82 16.57 35.65
C ALA A 24 -18.58 16.16 36.45
N GLY A 25 -17.43 16.77 36.13
CA GLY A 25 -16.20 16.61 36.91
C GLY A 25 -15.32 15.43 36.51
N ASN A 26 -15.68 14.66 35.47
CA ASN A 26 -14.80 13.62 34.96
C ASN A 26 -13.55 14.22 34.24
N ALA A 27 -12.44 13.51 34.33
CA ALA A 27 -11.27 13.77 33.50
C ALA A 27 -11.44 13.06 32.16
N ILE A 28 -11.42 13.81 31.05
CA ILE A 28 -11.58 13.30 29.69
C ILE A 28 -10.31 13.60 28.89
N LEU A 29 -9.67 12.54 28.40
CA LEU A 29 -8.53 12.66 27.49
C LEU A 29 -9.03 13.14 26.13
N VAL A 30 -8.41 14.18 25.60
CA VAL A 30 -8.72 14.76 24.28
C VAL A 30 -7.45 14.85 23.46
N ASP A 31 -7.47 14.31 22.26
CA ASP A 31 -6.42 14.54 21.28
C ASP A 31 -6.82 15.69 20.36
N ASN A 32 -6.16 16.84 20.52
CA ASN A 32 -6.50 18.06 19.79
C ASN A 32 -6.28 17.98 18.29
N ARG A 33 -5.55 16.95 17.80
CA ARG A 33 -5.36 16.70 16.36
C ARG A 33 -6.64 16.18 15.70
N TYR A 34 -7.48 15.46 16.45
CA TYR A 34 -8.65 14.74 15.94
C TYR A 34 -9.97 15.19 16.58
N CYS A 35 -9.93 15.88 17.72
CA CYS A 35 -11.13 16.36 18.38
C CYS A 35 -11.67 17.61 17.68
N SER A 36 -12.90 17.54 17.15
CA SER A 36 -13.50 18.75 16.58
C SER A 36 -13.71 19.82 17.63
N TYR A 37 -13.56 21.10 17.24
CA TYR A 37 -13.75 22.25 18.14
C TYR A 37 -15.10 22.24 18.84
N THR A 38 -16.17 21.81 18.15
CA THR A 38 -17.52 21.69 18.73
C THR A 38 -17.57 20.69 19.86
N LEU A 39 -16.91 19.52 19.71
CA LEU A 39 -16.86 18.50 20.78
C LEU A 39 -16.02 18.98 21.95
N TYR A 40 -14.85 19.55 21.66
CA TYR A 40 -13.96 20.16 22.66
C TYR A 40 -14.73 21.17 23.54
N LYS A 41 -15.40 22.14 22.91
CA LYS A 41 -16.21 23.17 23.61
C LYS A 41 -17.39 22.58 24.34
N THR A 42 -17.99 21.49 23.88
CA THR A 42 -19.10 20.81 24.58
C THR A 42 -18.62 20.17 25.87
N LEU A 43 -17.49 19.45 25.80
CA LEU A 43 -16.88 18.78 26.96
C LEU A 43 -16.31 19.79 27.97
N GLN A 44 -15.66 20.85 27.52
CA GLN A 44 -15.04 21.88 28.39
C GLN A 44 -16.04 22.52 29.39
N LYS A 45 -17.33 22.48 29.09
CA LYS A 45 -18.35 23.11 29.96
C LYS A 45 -18.48 22.41 31.31
N ASN A 46 -18.39 21.08 31.34
CA ASN A 46 -18.73 20.28 32.53
C ASN A 46 -17.65 19.25 32.89
N GLN A 47 -16.59 19.14 32.12
CA GLN A 47 -15.53 18.14 32.27
C GLN A 47 -14.16 18.78 32.43
N LYS A 48 -13.24 18.07 33.10
CA LYS A 48 -11.80 18.42 33.10
C LYS A 48 -11.15 17.80 31.87
N LEU A 49 -10.72 18.63 30.90
CA LEU A 49 -10.02 18.14 29.74
C LEU A 49 -8.53 17.90 30.06
N VAL A 50 -8.05 16.73 29.67
CA VAL A 50 -6.64 16.34 29.70
C VAL A 50 -6.19 16.20 28.25
N GLU A 51 -5.28 17.05 27.82
CA GLU A 51 -4.74 16.99 26.46
C GLU A 51 -3.67 15.91 26.34
N GLY A 52 -3.77 15.07 25.30
CA GLY A 52 -2.81 14.00 25.06
C GLY A 52 -3.13 13.21 23.81
N LYS A 53 -2.21 12.33 23.41
CA LYS A 53 -2.39 11.46 22.26
C LYS A 53 -3.52 10.45 22.51
N ASN A 54 -4.32 10.17 21.48
CA ASN A 54 -5.34 9.12 21.54
C ASN A 54 -4.68 7.73 21.69
N PRO A 55 -4.85 7.00 22.79
CA PRO A 55 -4.20 5.71 22.99
C PRO A 55 -4.65 4.65 21.99
N THR A 56 -5.89 4.76 21.46
CA THR A 56 -6.41 3.79 20.48
C THR A 56 -5.65 3.83 19.14
N GLU A 57 -4.99 4.95 18.82
CA GLU A 57 -4.18 5.09 17.61
C GLU A 57 -3.01 4.08 17.61
N LEU A 58 -2.28 4.00 18.71
CA LEU A 58 -1.18 3.05 18.84
C LEU A 58 -1.67 1.60 19.03
N LEU A 59 -2.74 1.42 19.83
CA LEU A 59 -3.29 0.09 20.12
C LEU A 59 -3.76 -0.64 18.85
N LYS A 60 -4.35 0.06 17.88
CA LYS A 60 -4.78 -0.53 16.61
C LYS A 60 -3.66 -0.61 15.55
N ALA A 61 -2.62 0.23 15.65
CA ALA A 61 -1.48 0.19 14.75
C ALA A 61 -0.62 -1.06 14.97
N ILE A 62 -0.48 -1.51 16.22
CA ILE A 62 0.25 -2.72 16.58
C ILE A 62 -0.69 -3.90 16.47
N LYS A 63 -0.60 -4.65 15.36
CA LYS A 63 -1.42 -5.83 15.13
C LYS A 63 -1.00 -6.96 16.05
N ASN A 64 -1.98 -7.58 16.70
CA ASN A 64 -1.74 -8.73 17.54
C ASN A 64 -1.46 -10.00 16.70
N PRO A 65 -0.99 -11.11 17.30
CA PRO A 65 -0.65 -12.32 16.56
C PRO A 65 -1.82 -12.92 15.76
N VAL A 66 -3.06 -12.76 16.21
CA VAL A 66 -4.25 -13.26 15.50
C VAL A 66 -4.52 -12.40 14.26
N GLU A 67 -4.45 -11.08 14.40
CA GLU A 67 -4.58 -10.15 13.29
C GLU A 67 -3.49 -10.39 12.24
N LEU A 68 -2.22 -10.51 12.65
CA LEU A 68 -1.11 -10.79 11.74
C LEU A 68 -1.29 -12.11 10.98
N ALA A 69 -1.73 -13.19 11.65
CA ALA A 69 -1.97 -14.47 10.99
C ALA A 69 -3.09 -14.36 9.95
N ARG A 70 -4.17 -13.61 10.27
CA ARG A 70 -5.25 -13.35 9.31
C ARG A 70 -4.81 -12.48 8.15
N MET A 71 -4.03 -11.44 8.40
CA MET A 71 -3.45 -10.61 7.35
C MET A 71 -2.58 -11.43 6.40
N GLN A 72 -1.70 -12.29 6.90
CA GLN A 72 -0.88 -13.18 6.05
C GLN A 72 -1.74 -14.04 5.12
N GLU A 73 -2.85 -14.61 5.63
CA GLU A 73 -3.79 -15.41 4.85
C GLU A 73 -4.47 -14.57 3.76
N ILE A 74 -4.99 -13.39 4.13
CA ILE A 74 -5.73 -12.51 3.20
C ILE A 74 -4.81 -11.90 2.16
N PHE A 75 -3.63 -11.44 2.53
CA PHE A 75 -2.66 -10.90 1.57
C PHE A 75 -2.22 -11.95 0.55
N LEU A 76 -2.11 -13.22 0.96
CA LEU A 76 -1.84 -14.31 0.02
C LEU A 76 -3.00 -14.51 -0.97
N LYS A 77 -4.24 -14.54 -0.50
CA LYS A 77 -5.43 -14.68 -1.36
C LYS A 77 -5.58 -13.50 -2.31
N ASP A 78 -5.39 -12.27 -1.82
CA ASP A 78 -5.41 -11.06 -2.63
C ASP A 78 -4.29 -11.06 -3.68
N SER A 79 -3.07 -11.47 -3.30
CA SER A 79 -1.94 -11.61 -4.22
C SER A 79 -2.22 -12.61 -5.34
N VAL A 80 -2.94 -13.69 -5.06
CA VAL A 80 -3.40 -14.64 -6.10
C VAL A 80 -4.39 -13.97 -7.05
N ALA A 81 -5.36 -13.19 -6.55
CA ALA A 81 -6.33 -12.47 -7.39
C ALA A 81 -5.63 -11.46 -8.30
N VAL A 82 -4.69 -10.68 -7.76
CA VAL A 82 -3.91 -9.70 -8.53
C VAL A 82 -3.02 -10.41 -9.57
N THR A 83 -2.39 -11.53 -9.22
CA THR A 83 -1.57 -12.32 -10.17
C THR A 83 -2.39 -12.86 -11.32
N LYS A 84 -3.59 -13.38 -11.06
CA LYS A 84 -4.53 -13.82 -12.11
C LYS A 84 -5.00 -12.69 -13.00
N PHE A 85 -5.22 -11.51 -12.42
CA PHE A 85 -5.52 -10.30 -13.18
C PHE A 85 -4.36 -9.91 -14.11
N ILE A 86 -3.11 -9.92 -13.64
CA ILE A 86 -1.94 -9.61 -14.48
C ILE A 86 -1.81 -10.60 -15.64
N TYR A 87 -1.98 -11.90 -15.37
CA TYR A 87 -2.00 -12.93 -16.40
C TYR A 87 -3.07 -12.67 -17.46
N TRP A 88 -4.32 -12.42 -17.01
CA TRP A 88 -5.42 -12.11 -17.94
C TRP A 88 -5.08 -10.86 -18.76
N LEU A 89 -4.65 -9.78 -18.14
CA LEU A 89 -4.35 -8.54 -18.83
C LEU A 89 -3.28 -8.72 -19.92
N LYS A 90 -2.15 -9.36 -19.59
CA LYS A 90 -1.06 -9.61 -20.54
C LYS A 90 -1.46 -10.54 -21.69
N THR A 91 -2.41 -11.45 -21.46
CA THR A 91 -2.85 -12.41 -22.49
C THR A 91 -4.02 -11.90 -23.35
N HIS A 92 -4.74 -10.85 -22.95
CA HIS A 92 -5.93 -10.35 -23.63
C HIS A 92 -5.76 -8.95 -24.25
N VAL A 93 -4.83 -8.14 -23.75
CA VAL A 93 -4.54 -6.82 -24.35
C VAL A 93 -4.21 -6.95 -25.85
N GLY A 94 -4.84 -6.11 -26.67
CA GLY A 94 -4.72 -6.18 -28.13
C GLY A 94 -5.58 -7.26 -28.82
N LYS A 95 -6.23 -8.16 -28.05
CA LYS A 95 -7.17 -9.18 -28.58
C LYS A 95 -8.64 -8.79 -28.39
N GLU A 96 -8.91 -8.04 -27.36
CA GLU A 96 -10.21 -7.48 -27.04
C GLU A 96 -10.08 -6.03 -26.56
N LYS A 97 -11.18 -5.29 -26.58
CA LYS A 97 -11.16 -3.89 -26.10
C LYS A 97 -11.15 -3.88 -24.57
N ILE A 98 -10.02 -3.50 -24.01
CA ILE A 98 -9.84 -3.28 -22.57
C ILE A 98 -9.58 -1.78 -22.35
N THR A 99 -10.24 -1.18 -21.35
CA THR A 99 -10.01 0.20 -20.90
C THR A 99 -9.47 0.19 -19.47
N GLU A 100 -8.98 1.33 -19.00
CA GLU A 100 -8.57 1.50 -17.59
C GLU A 100 -9.70 1.09 -16.63
N VAL A 101 -10.95 1.47 -16.95
CA VAL A 101 -12.13 1.12 -16.14
C VAL A 101 -12.41 -0.38 -16.18
N THR A 102 -12.47 -0.99 -17.38
CA THR A 102 -12.77 -2.43 -17.46
C THR A 102 -11.66 -3.31 -16.90
N ALA A 103 -10.42 -2.84 -16.91
CA ALA A 103 -9.31 -3.52 -16.23
C ALA A 103 -9.50 -3.47 -14.70
N ALA A 104 -9.88 -2.32 -14.14
CA ALA A 104 -10.19 -2.17 -12.73
C ALA A 104 -11.38 -3.04 -12.31
N ASP A 105 -12.47 -3.05 -13.11
CA ASP A 105 -13.65 -3.89 -12.86
C ASP A 105 -13.31 -5.38 -12.86
N TYR A 106 -12.44 -5.84 -13.77
CA TYR A 106 -12.01 -7.23 -13.81
C TYR A 106 -11.21 -7.62 -12.56
N LEU A 107 -10.31 -6.74 -12.10
CA LEU A 107 -9.57 -6.99 -10.86
C LEU A 107 -10.52 -7.07 -9.65
N GLU A 108 -11.50 -6.16 -9.56
CA GLU A 108 -12.52 -6.23 -8.51
C GLU A 108 -13.30 -7.54 -8.56
N GLN A 109 -13.69 -8.03 -9.75
CA GLN A 109 -14.35 -9.32 -9.90
C GLN A 109 -13.49 -10.46 -9.34
N LYS A 110 -12.18 -10.46 -9.58
CA LYS A 110 -11.25 -11.44 -9.02
C LYS A 110 -11.18 -11.40 -7.50
N ARG A 111 -11.24 -10.23 -6.91
CA ARG A 111 -11.31 -10.06 -5.46
C ARG A 111 -12.63 -10.56 -4.89
N ARG A 112 -13.75 -10.34 -5.59
CA ARG A 112 -15.10 -10.82 -5.20
C ARG A 112 -15.23 -12.34 -5.21
N GLU A 113 -14.33 -13.07 -5.88
CA GLU A 113 -14.25 -14.53 -5.82
C GLU A 113 -13.73 -15.03 -4.45
N ILE A 114 -13.12 -14.16 -3.64
CA ILE A 114 -12.58 -14.48 -2.30
C ILE A 114 -13.74 -14.37 -1.29
N PRO A 115 -14.09 -15.45 -0.55
CA PRO A 115 -15.27 -15.46 0.32
C PRO A 115 -15.26 -14.40 1.42
N GLU A 116 -14.08 -13.99 1.89
CA GLU A 116 -13.91 -12.99 2.93
C GLU A 116 -14.00 -11.55 2.41
N PHE A 117 -14.10 -11.32 1.09
CA PHE A 117 -14.16 -9.98 0.50
C PHE A 117 -15.43 -9.25 0.94
N LEU A 118 -15.26 -8.02 1.41
CA LEU A 118 -16.35 -7.14 1.86
C LEU A 118 -16.60 -6.00 0.87
N ASP A 119 -15.53 -5.30 0.48
CA ASP A 119 -15.56 -4.16 -0.43
C ASP A 119 -14.14 -3.82 -0.90
N LEU A 120 -13.98 -2.87 -1.81
CA LEU A 120 -12.68 -2.27 -2.10
C LEU A 120 -12.18 -1.45 -0.90
N SER A 121 -10.87 -1.44 -0.64
CA SER A 121 -10.27 -0.58 0.39
C SER A 121 -10.23 0.89 -0.03
N PHE A 122 -10.18 1.12 -1.35
CA PHE A 122 -10.29 2.41 -2.03
C PHE A 122 -10.65 2.20 -3.50
N PRO A 123 -11.13 3.23 -4.23
CA PRO A 123 -11.37 3.14 -5.67
C PRO A 123 -10.08 2.79 -6.41
N THR A 124 -10.10 1.74 -7.22
CA THR A 124 -8.92 1.28 -7.96
C THR A 124 -8.39 2.38 -8.88
N ILE A 125 -7.11 2.68 -8.75
CA ILE A 125 -6.37 3.55 -9.67
C ILE A 125 -5.83 2.68 -10.80
N ALA A 126 -6.26 2.94 -12.03
CA ALA A 126 -5.74 2.28 -13.22
C ALA A 126 -5.30 3.37 -14.21
N GLY A 127 -4.00 3.62 -14.33
CA GLY A 127 -3.45 4.68 -15.16
C GLY A 127 -2.58 4.13 -16.28
N TYR A 128 -3.00 4.35 -17.53
CA TYR A 128 -2.27 3.90 -18.71
C TYR A 128 -1.35 5.01 -19.23
N LYS A 129 -0.09 4.66 -19.48
CA LYS A 129 0.93 5.60 -20.01
C LYS A 129 1.00 6.89 -19.17
N SER A 130 0.74 8.04 -19.79
CA SER A 130 0.81 9.36 -19.16
C SER A 130 -0.22 9.57 -18.04
N ASN A 131 -1.35 8.86 -18.03
CA ASN A 131 -2.33 8.93 -16.95
C ASN A 131 -1.72 8.45 -15.62
N ALA A 132 -0.81 7.48 -15.67
CA ALA A 132 -0.08 6.99 -14.51
C ALA A 132 0.84 8.02 -13.85
N ALA A 133 1.15 9.14 -14.53
CA ALA A 133 1.92 10.22 -13.92
C ALA A 133 1.14 11.01 -12.86
N MET A 134 -0.18 10.84 -12.79
CA MET A 134 -1.04 11.39 -11.75
C MET A 134 -1.25 10.33 -10.66
N MET A 135 -0.65 10.53 -9.48
CA MET A 135 -0.60 9.53 -8.39
C MET A 135 -1.97 9.03 -7.93
N HIS A 136 -3.00 9.90 -7.99
CA HIS A 136 -4.39 9.58 -7.64
C HIS A 136 -5.29 9.74 -8.86
N TYR A 137 -4.86 9.19 -10.01
CA TYR A 137 -5.67 9.20 -11.24
C TYR A 137 -6.95 8.39 -11.03
N GLU A 138 -8.07 8.96 -11.40
CA GLU A 138 -9.37 8.30 -11.37
C GLU A 138 -9.93 8.19 -12.79
N ALA A 139 -9.91 7.00 -13.34
CA ALA A 139 -10.54 6.70 -14.62
C ALA A 139 -12.06 6.66 -14.46
N THR A 140 -12.77 7.28 -15.39
CA THR A 140 -14.25 7.22 -15.45
C THR A 140 -14.70 6.70 -16.80
N PRO A 141 -15.92 6.14 -16.93
CA PRO A 141 -16.42 5.66 -18.21
C PRO A 141 -16.35 6.67 -19.35
N ASP A 142 -16.51 7.97 -19.02
CA ASP A 142 -16.48 9.07 -20.00
C ASP A 142 -15.06 9.62 -20.24
N ASN A 143 -14.10 9.25 -19.39
CA ASN A 143 -12.71 9.72 -19.46
C ASN A 143 -11.74 8.62 -19.02
N CYS A 144 -11.54 7.61 -19.86
CA CYS A 144 -10.57 6.56 -19.67
C CYS A 144 -9.87 6.20 -20.97
N ALA A 145 -8.63 5.76 -20.89
CA ALA A 145 -7.89 5.28 -22.05
C ALA A 145 -8.28 3.84 -22.41
N THR A 146 -8.23 3.52 -23.70
CA THR A 146 -8.20 2.14 -24.19
C THR A 146 -6.77 1.64 -24.10
N LEU A 147 -6.57 0.42 -23.58
CA LEU A 147 -5.26 -0.21 -23.47
C LEU A 147 -4.88 -0.83 -24.80
N GLU A 148 -3.66 -0.53 -25.22
CA GLU A 148 -3.06 -1.08 -26.44
C GLU A 148 -1.86 -1.99 -26.05
N PRO A 149 -1.41 -2.89 -26.94
CA PRO A 149 -0.25 -3.75 -26.70
C PRO A 149 1.07 -2.95 -26.81
N GLU A 150 1.18 -1.88 -26.05
CA GLU A 150 2.35 -1.01 -25.92
C GLU A 150 2.36 -0.26 -24.60
N GLY A 151 3.52 0.10 -24.10
CA GLY A 151 3.65 0.89 -22.86
C GLY A 151 3.28 0.10 -21.60
N MET A 152 2.76 0.77 -20.58
CA MET A 152 2.50 0.20 -19.26
C MET A 152 1.16 0.69 -18.69
N LEU A 153 0.54 -0.17 -17.87
CA LEU A 153 -0.59 0.17 -17.00
C LEU A 153 -0.11 0.12 -15.54
N LEU A 154 -0.24 1.22 -14.82
CA LEU A 154 -0.12 1.26 -13.37
C LEU A 154 -1.49 0.93 -12.77
N VAL A 155 -1.54 -0.08 -11.90
CA VAL A 155 -2.75 -0.46 -11.16
C VAL A 155 -2.43 -0.45 -9.68
N ASP A 156 -3.12 0.42 -8.95
CA ASP A 156 -3.07 0.55 -7.50
C ASP A 156 -4.45 0.25 -6.92
N SER A 157 -4.52 -0.73 -6.02
CA SER A 157 -5.78 -1.33 -5.63
C SER A 157 -5.67 -2.13 -4.33
N GLY A 158 -6.80 -2.29 -3.66
CA GLY A 158 -6.86 -3.11 -2.47
C GLY A 158 -8.29 -3.52 -2.12
N GLY A 159 -8.42 -4.41 -1.15
CA GLY A 159 -9.71 -4.89 -0.65
C GLY A 159 -9.83 -4.85 0.85
N GLN A 160 -11.05 -4.68 1.32
CA GLN A 160 -11.48 -4.93 2.69
C GLN A 160 -11.93 -6.39 2.80
N TYR A 161 -11.38 -7.11 3.74
CA TYR A 161 -11.68 -8.53 3.98
C TYR A 161 -11.94 -8.79 5.45
N LEU A 162 -12.66 -9.87 5.78
CA LEU A 162 -12.82 -10.33 7.17
C LEU A 162 -11.52 -10.77 7.85
N GLY A 163 -10.38 -10.47 7.28
CA GLY A 163 -9.05 -10.81 7.82
C GLY A 163 -8.03 -9.70 7.65
N GLY A 164 -8.46 -8.51 7.22
CA GLY A 164 -7.58 -7.36 7.05
C GLY A 164 -7.93 -6.48 5.87
N THR A 165 -7.15 -5.45 5.69
CA THR A 165 -7.23 -4.51 4.56
C THR A 165 -5.97 -4.67 3.72
N THR A 166 -6.10 -4.78 2.40
CA THR A 166 -4.95 -4.88 1.49
C THR A 166 -4.74 -3.59 0.71
N ASP A 167 -3.49 -3.42 0.29
CA ASP A 167 -3.01 -2.34 -0.55
C ASP A 167 -1.87 -2.86 -1.41
N VAL A 168 -1.93 -2.66 -2.72
CA VAL A 168 -0.91 -3.14 -3.65
C VAL A 168 -0.91 -2.39 -4.95
N THR A 169 0.27 -1.94 -5.37
CA THR A 169 0.47 -1.37 -6.71
C THR A 169 1.39 -2.25 -7.54
N ARG A 170 1.02 -2.44 -8.81
CA ARG A 170 1.90 -2.96 -9.86
C ARG A 170 1.82 -2.09 -11.10
N THR A 171 2.96 -1.83 -11.71
CA THR A 171 3.05 -1.27 -13.05
C THR A 171 3.36 -2.40 -14.00
N ILE A 172 2.47 -2.65 -14.95
CA ILE A 172 2.42 -3.85 -15.79
C ILE A 172 2.77 -3.46 -17.23
N VAL A 173 3.75 -4.13 -17.83
CA VAL A 173 4.14 -3.92 -19.23
C VAL A 173 3.09 -4.57 -20.14
N LEU A 174 2.59 -3.78 -21.10
CA LEU A 174 1.61 -4.25 -22.10
C LEU A 174 2.24 -4.44 -23.48
N GLY A 175 3.48 -4.02 -23.66
CA GLY A 175 4.25 -4.13 -24.91
C GLY A 175 5.50 -3.24 -24.90
N PRO A 176 6.04 -2.85 -26.05
CA PRO A 176 7.31 -2.13 -26.11
C PRO A 176 7.36 -0.88 -25.23
N ILE A 177 8.45 -0.75 -24.47
CA ILE A 177 8.78 0.42 -23.63
C ILE A 177 10.19 0.91 -23.94
N SER A 178 10.46 2.20 -23.68
CA SER A 178 11.78 2.79 -23.92
C SER A 178 12.82 2.34 -22.88
N GLU A 179 14.10 2.48 -23.20
CA GLU A 179 15.21 2.23 -22.28
C GLU A 179 15.16 3.13 -21.04
N GLU A 180 14.69 4.36 -21.18
CA GLU A 180 14.48 5.26 -20.06
C GLU A 180 13.43 4.71 -19.09
N ILE A 181 12.29 4.24 -19.60
CA ILE A 181 11.22 3.62 -18.79
C ILE A 181 11.72 2.37 -18.11
N LYS A 182 12.50 1.50 -18.81
CA LYS A 182 13.11 0.33 -18.19
C LYS A 182 14.07 0.71 -17.06
N LYS A 183 14.89 1.72 -17.25
CA LYS A 183 15.78 2.23 -16.21
C LYS A 183 14.97 2.70 -14.99
N HIS A 184 13.96 3.53 -15.20
CA HIS A 184 13.10 4.04 -14.13
C HIS A 184 12.40 2.90 -13.38
N TYR A 185 11.82 1.95 -14.10
CA TYR A 185 11.15 0.79 -13.50
C TYR A 185 12.11 -0.05 -12.66
N THR A 186 13.29 -0.35 -13.20
CA THR A 186 14.32 -1.12 -12.51
C THR A 186 14.75 -0.44 -11.22
N MET A 187 14.92 0.89 -11.23
CA MET A 187 15.31 1.62 -10.03
C MET A 187 14.18 1.71 -8.99
N VAL A 188 12.91 1.77 -9.42
CA VAL A 188 11.77 1.65 -8.49
C VAL A 188 11.73 0.25 -7.85
N ALA A 189 11.95 -0.81 -8.64
CA ALA A 189 12.06 -2.17 -8.09
C ALA A 189 13.23 -2.31 -7.10
N ALA A 190 14.40 -1.72 -7.41
CA ALA A 190 15.54 -1.66 -6.50
C ALA A 190 15.20 -0.93 -5.20
N ALA A 191 14.47 0.19 -5.28
CA ALA A 191 14.01 0.97 -4.13
C ALA A 191 13.12 0.14 -3.20
N VAL A 192 12.14 -0.57 -3.76
CA VAL A 192 11.27 -1.48 -2.99
C VAL A 192 12.10 -2.56 -2.31
N MET A 193 13.02 -3.21 -3.03
CA MET A 193 13.82 -4.31 -2.50
C MET A 193 14.78 -3.84 -1.40
N GLN A 194 15.40 -2.67 -1.54
CA GLN A 194 16.30 -2.13 -0.52
C GLN A 194 15.55 -1.83 0.78
N LEU A 195 14.39 -1.20 0.72
CA LEU A 195 13.60 -0.91 1.91
C LEU A 195 13.01 -2.20 2.52
N THR A 196 12.58 -3.16 1.71
CA THR A 196 12.08 -4.47 2.20
C THR A 196 13.13 -5.19 3.04
N HIS A 197 14.42 -5.10 2.68
CA HIS A 197 15.52 -5.74 3.38
C HIS A 197 16.20 -4.82 4.42
N ALA A 198 15.51 -3.78 4.85
CA ALA A 198 16.02 -2.91 5.92
C ALA A 198 16.21 -3.70 7.21
N HIS A 199 17.34 -3.45 7.87
CA HIS A 199 17.67 -3.95 9.20
C HIS A 199 18.13 -2.78 10.04
N TRP A 200 17.46 -2.52 11.16
CA TRP A 200 17.69 -1.29 11.93
C TRP A 200 17.59 -1.51 13.43
N LEU A 201 18.16 -0.58 14.19
CA LEU A 201 18.06 -0.57 15.64
C LEU A 201 16.72 0.06 16.06
N TYR A 202 16.02 -0.58 17.00
CA TYR A 202 14.78 -0.05 17.58
C TYR A 202 14.91 1.44 17.98
N GLY A 203 13.88 2.20 17.72
CA GLY A 203 13.86 3.65 17.90
C GLY A 203 13.85 4.43 16.58
N CYS A 204 14.11 3.77 15.44
CA CYS A 204 13.94 4.39 14.14
C CYS A 204 12.47 4.66 13.82
N THR A 205 12.25 5.77 13.12
CA THR A 205 10.96 6.15 12.52
C THR A 205 11.03 6.00 11.01
N GLY A 206 9.92 6.18 10.32
CA GLY A 206 9.91 6.15 8.86
C GLY A 206 10.83 7.19 8.22
N ARG A 207 11.13 8.31 8.89
CA ARG A 207 12.11 9.28 8.40
C ARG A 207 13.51 8.70 8.28
N ASN A 208 13.90 7.85 9.21
CA ASN A 208 15.23 7.23 9.20
C ASN A 208 15.37 6.21 8.06
N LEU A 209 14.29 5.49 7.73
CA LEU A 209 14.29 4.37 6.78
C LEU A 209 13.92 4.77 5.35
N ASP A 210 13.17 5.87 5.16
CA ASP A 210 12.72 6.35 3.85
C ASP A 210 13.87 6.49 2.82
N ILE A 211 15.05 6.89 3.29
CA ILE A 211 16.23 7.07 2.43
C ILE A 211 16.63 5.78 1.70
N LEU A 212 16.36 4.61 2.27
CA LEU A 212 16.68 3.32 1.64
C LEU A 212 15.92 3.12 0.33
N ALA A 213 14.69 3.60 0.25
CA ALA A 213 13.91 3.58 -0.98
C ALA A 213 14.23 4.76 -1.90
N ARG A 214 14.56 5.94 -1.35
CA ARG A 214 14.85 7.13 -2.17
C ARG A 214 16.21 7.11 -2.82
N GLN A 215 17.20 6.55 -2.16
CA GLN A 215 18.59 6.59 -2.64
C GLN A 215 18.73 6.11 -4.10
N PRO A 216 18.17 4.96 -4.53
CA PRO A 216 18.27 4.53 -5.92
C PRO A 216 17.66 5.52 -6.93
N ILE A 217 16.63 6.26 -6.52
CA ILE A 217 15.94 7.23 -7.36
C ILE A 217 16.70 8.57 -7.37
N TRP A 218 17.20 9.00 -6.23
CA TRP A 218 18.03 10.21 -6.12
C TRP A 218 19.39 10.08 -6.83
N ASP A 219 19.95 8.88 -6.92
CA ASP A 219 21.16 8.61 -7.70
C ASP A 219 20.97 8.84 -9.21
N MET A 220 19.72 9.01 -9.65
CA MET A 220 19.38 9.43 -11.02
C MET A 220 19.03 10.92 -11.14
N ASP A 221 19.21 11.72 -10.08
CA ASP A 221 18.76 13.11 -10.00
C ASP A 221 17.23 13.29 -10.17
N ILE A 222 16.44 12.27 -9.81
CA ILE A 222 14.98 12.26 -9.84
C ILE A 222 14.45 12.12 -8.41
N ASP A 223 13.28 12.69 -8.12
CA ASP A 223 12.57 12.52 -6.86
C ASP A 223 11.08 12.26 -7.09
N TYR A 224 10.45 11.58 -6.13
CA TYR A 224 8.99 11.53 -6.01
C TYR A 224 8.54 12.35 -4.79
N GLN A 225 7.50 13.17 -4.99
CA GLN A 225 7.08 14.17 -3.99
C GLN A 225 6.05 13.63 -2.98
N CYS A 226 5.65 12.37 -3.09
CA CYS A 226 4.81 11.67 -2.12
C CYS A 226 5.62 11.02 -1.00
N GLY A 227 4.93 10.45 -0.02
CA GLY A 227 5.52 9.53 0.94
C GLY A 227 5.96 8.23 0.28
N THR A 228 6.83 7.51 0.94
CA THR A 228 7.23 6.16 0.52
C THR A 228 6.28 5.10 1.10
N GLY A 229 5.45 5.48 2.07
CA GLY A 229 4.51 4.55 2.67
C GLY A 229 3.74 5.11 3.86
N HIS A 230 2.73 4.37 4.26
CA HIS A 230 1.81 4.66 5.36
C HIS A 230 1.40 3.36 6.05
N GLY A 231 0.90 3.46 7.28
CA GLY A 231 0.26 2.34 7.96
C GLY A 231 -1.07 1.98 7.32
N VAL A 232 -1.49 0.73 7.48
CA VAL A 232 -2.76 0.19 6.98
C VAL A 232 -3.62 -0.27 8.17
N GLY A 233 -4.90 0.05 8.17
CA GLY A 233 -5.83 -0.39 9.21
C GLY A 233 -6.22 -1.86 9.05
N TYR A 234 -6.63 -2.50 10.14
CA TYR A 234 -7.20 -3.84 10.10
C TYR A 234 -8.73 -3.74 9.98
N ILE A 235 -9.27 -3.98 8.78
CA ILE A 235 -10.69 -3.74 8.44
C ILE A 235 -11.10 -2.28 8.77
N LEU A 236 -10.18 -1.36 8.52
CA LEU A 236 -10.32 0.08 8.78
C LEU A 236 -9.76 0.88 7.59
N ASN A 237 -9.25 2.09 7.84
CA ASN A 237 -8.74 2.94 6.76
C ASN A 237 -7.49 2.34 6.11
N VAL A 238 -7.42 2.38 4.78
CA VAL A 238 -6.21 1.99 4.04
C VAL A 238 -5.03 2.88 4.45
N HIS A 239 -5.23 4.20 4.56
CA HIS A 239 -4.26 5.12 5.15
C HIS A 239 -4.52 5.26 6.66
N GLU A 240 -3.76 4.59 7.49
CA GLU A 240 -3.95 4.61 8.94
C GLU A 240 -2.61 4.72 9.69
N GLY A 241 -2.44 5.87 10.39
CA GLY A 241 -1.27 6.09 11.23
C GLY A 241 -1.32 5.38 12.60
N PRO A 242 -0.33 5.64 13.46
CA PRO A 242 0.57 6.81 13.45
C PRO A 242 1.84 6.67 12.59
N GLN A 243 2.23 5.44 12.22
CA GLN A 243 3.42 5.21 11.42
C GLN A 243 3.24 5.65 9.97
N ASN A 244 4.30 6.17 9.39
CA ASN A 244 4.39 6.48 7.97
C ASN A 244 5.87 6.49 7.54
N MET A 245 6.12 6.35 6.24
CA MET A 245 7.44 6.33 5.64
C MET A 245 7.63 7.61 4.82
N ARG A 246 8.38 8.59 5.34
CA ARG A 246 8.58 9.90 4.69
C ARG A 246 9.87 10.56 5.17
N TRP A 247 10.62 11.16 4.27
CA TRP A 247 11.80 11.94 4.65
C TRP A 247 11.46 13.35 5.16
N ARG A 248 10.32 13.93 4.72
CA ARG A 248 9.83 15.23 5.18
C ARG A 248 8.51 15.08 5.90
N PHE A 249 8.41 15.68 7.08
CA PHE A 249 7.19 15.79 7.85
C PHE A 249 6.69 17.23 7.81
N THR A 250 5.46 17.42 7.33
CA THR A 250 4.83 18.74 7.19
C THR A 250 3.47 18.74 7.90
N GLY A 251 3.02 19.93 8.36
CA GLY A 251 1.62 20.14 8.72
C GLY A 251 1.06 19.28 9.85
N GLY A 252 1.83 19.06 10.92
CA GLY A 252 1.32 18.32 12.10
C GLY A 252 1.37 16.79 11.98
N MET A 253 2.01 16.26 10.96
CA MET A 253 2.31 14.82 10.88
C MET A 253 3.16 14.40 12.07
N VAL A 254 2.87 13.22 12.62
CA VAL A 254 3.56 12.65 13.77
C VAL A 254 4.57 11.61 13.29
N GLU A 255 5.77 11.68 13.85
CA GLU A 255 6.72 10.58 13.74
C GLU A 255 6.38 9.52 14.77
N ALA A 256 6.26 8.26 14.33
CA ALA A 256 6.11 7.12 15.21
C ALA A 256 7.33 6.20 15.06
N VAL A 257 7.83 5.73 16.18
CA VAL A 257 8.81 4.63 16.19
C VAL A 257 8.12 3.36 15.74
N PHE A 258 8.78 2.57 14.92
CA PHE A 258 8.27 1.26 14.53
C PHE A 258 8.27 0.29 15.71
N GLU A 259 7.09 -0.25 16.02
CA GLU A 259 6.89 -1.30 17.01
C GLU A 259 6.67 -2.65 16.30
N ASP A 260 7.00 -3.76 17.01
CA ASP A 260 6.71 -5.11 16.51
C ASP A 260 5.19 -5.27 16.26
N GLY A 261 4.81 -5.65 15.04
CA GLY A 261 3.42 -5.79 14.63
C GLY A 261 2.82 -4.58 13.92
N MET A 262 3.54 -3.47 13.75
CA MET A 262 3.11 -2.38 12.88
C MET A 262 3.32 -2.74 11.42
N ASP A 263 2.29 -2.57 10.60
CA ASP A 263 2.40 -2.65 9.16
C ASP A 263 2.78 -1.30 8.53
N ILE A 264 3.29 -1.35 7.32
CA ILE A 264 3.65 -0.18 6.52
C ILE A 264 3.62 -0.55 5.03
N THR A 265 3.12 0.35 4.17
CA THR A 265 3.32 0.22 2.73
C THR A 265 4.75 0.61 2.35
N ASN A 266 5.25 0.03 1.27
CA ASN A 266 6.54 0.33 0.66
C ASN A 266 6.28 0.57 -0.82
N GLU A 267 6.04 1.84 -1.20
CA GLU A 267 5.45 2.28 -2.47
C GLU A 267 6.23 3.41 -3.18
N PRO A 268 7.55 3.31 -3.31
CA PRO A 268 8.29 4.30 -4.08
C PRO A 268 7.83 4.32 -5.54
N GLY A 269 7.96 5.48 -6.18
CA GLY A 269 7.54 5.63 -7.57
C GLY A 269 8.33 6.69 -8.33
N ILE A 270 8.13 6.74 -9.64
CA ILE A 270 8.61 7.80 -10.53
C ILE A 270 7.45 8.25 -11.39
N TYR A 271 7.24 9.57 -11.46
CA TYR A 271 6.09 10.16 -12.13
C TYR A 271 6.55 11.28 -13.06
N ILE A 272 6.58 11.00 -14.37
CA ILE A 272 7.03 11.94 -15.41
C ILE A 272 5.83 12.47 -16.16
N GLN A 273 5.45 13.71 -15.90
CA GLN A 273 4.29 14.36 -16.48
C GLN A 273 4.29 14.26 -18.02
N GLY A 274 3.18 13.82 -18.57
CA GLY A 274 3.01 13.66 -20.02
C GLY A 274 3.70 12.44 -20.64
N SER A 275 4.36 11.60 -19.81
CA SER A 275 5.06 10.40 -20.26
C SER A 275 4.56 9.14 -19.55
N HIS A 276 4.96 8.92 -18.30
CA HIS A 276 4.67 7.68 -17.57
C HIS A 276 4.68 7.87 -16.06
N GLY A 277 3.98 6.97 -15.36
CA GLY A 277 4.11 6.76 -13.91
C GLY A 277 4.46 5.31 -13.63
N ILE A 278 5.30 5.10 -12.63
CA ILE A 278 5.73 3.79 -12.15
C ILE A 278 5.62 3.80 -10.64
N ARG A 279 4.86 2.87 -10.07
CA ARG A 279 4.83 2.55 -8.65
C ARG A 279 4.85 1.03 -8.51
N ILE A 280 5.64 0.54 -7.59
CA ILE A 280 5.64 -0.85 -7.14
C ILE A 280 5.47 -0.80 -5.64
N GLU A 281 4.47 -1.51 -5.14
CA GLU A 281 4.09 -1.45 -3.75
C GLU A 281 3.89 -2.84 -3.14
N ASN A 282 4.40 -3.00 -1.94
CA ASN A 282 4.10 -4.11 -1.05
C ASN A 282 3.76 -3.58 0.34
N VAL A 283 2.89 -4.27 1.07
CA VAL A 283 2.72 -4.08 2.51
C VAL A 283 3.69 -5.00 3.25
N MET A 284 4.30 -4.45 4.29
CA MET A 284 5.26 -5.14 5.16
C MET A 284 4.87 -4.96 6.62
N VAL A 285 5.37 -5.83 7.50
CA VAL A 285 5.20 -5.73 8.95
C VAL A 285 6.57 -5.59 9.60
N ALA A 286 6.71 -4.60 10.50
CA ALA A 286 7.90 -4.47 11.33
C ALA A 286 7.93 -5.58 12.39
N LYS A 287 9.05 -6.26 12.51
CA LYS A 287 9.26 -7.38 13.43
C LYS A 287 10.55 -7.22 14.21
N ASN A 288 10.51 -7.67 15.45
CA ASN A 288 11.73 -7.83 16.24
C ASN A 288 12.64 -8.90 15.61
N ASP A 289 13.93 -8.62 15.62
CA ASP A 289 14.99 -9.54 15.22
C ASP A 289 15.93 -9.79 16.40
N VAL A 290 17.24 -9.86 16.19
CA VAL A 290 18.24 -10.12 17.23
C VAL A 290 18.28 -9.00 18.27
N LYS A 291 18.44 -9.38 19.54
CA LYS A 291 18.75 -8.48 20.65
C LYS A 291 20.14 -8.78 21.20
N ASN A 292 20.98 -7.76 21.31
CA ASN A 292 22.34 -7.88 21.81
C ASN A 292 22.72 -6.67 22.68
N GLU A 293 24.01 -6.47 22.97
CA GLU A 293 24.51 -5.35 23.79
C GLU A 293 24.27 -3.98 23.18
N TYR A 294 24.03 -3.86 21.86
CA TYR A 294 23.70 -2.62 21.17
C TYR A 294 22.20 -2.30 21.23
N GLY A 295 21.34 -3.24 21.55
CA GLY A 295 19.89 -3.06 21.68
C GLY A 295 19.08 -4.10 20.92
N GLN A 296 17.81 -3.79 20.69
CA GLN A 296 16.88 -4.57 19.89
C GLN A 296 17.01 -4.16 18.40
N PHE A 297 17.35 -5.10 17.54
CA PHE A 297 17.28 -4.91 16.09
C PHE A 297 15.91 -5.31 15.55
N MET A 298 15.56 -4.77 14.43
CA MET A 298 14.28 -4.98 13.76
C MET A 298 14.49 -5.18 12.25
N HIS A 299 13.52 -5.80 11.60
CA HIS A 299 13.45 -5.98 10.14
C HIS A 299 12.02 -5.90 9.67
N PHE A 300 11.78 -5.96 8.35
CA PHE A 300 10.45 -6.09 7.77
C PHE A 300 10.18 -7.52 7.29
N GLU A 301 8.95 -7.99 7.50
CA GLU A 301 8.39 -9.17 6.85
C GLU A 301 7.36 -8.76 5.80
N THR A 302 7.50 -9.25 4.57
CA THR A 302 6.59 -8.93 3.47
C THR A 302 5.27 -9.70 3.61
N LEU A 303 4.15 -9.02 3.37
CA LEU A 303 2.81 -9.61 3.27
C LEU A 303 2.37 -9.80 1.81
N THR A 304 2.70 -8.88 0.92
CA THR A 304 2.29 -8.87 -0.50
C THR A 304 3.20 -9.74 -1.36
N TRP A 305 2.62 -10.70 -2.10
CA TRP A 305 3.35 -11.66 -2.93
C TRP A 305 2.87 -11.64 -4.38
N VAL A 306 2.97 -10.50 -5.03
CA VAL A 306 2.61 -10.30 -6.45
C VAL A 306 3.89 -10.16 -7.27
N PRO A 307 3.98 -10.77 -8.48
CA PRO A 307 5.18 -10.66 -9.29
C PRO A 307 5.48 -9.19 -9.68
N ILE A 308 6.77 -8.86 -9.75
CA ILE A 308 7.29 -7.63 -10.35
C ILE A 308 7.58 -7.95 -11.81
N ASP A 309 7.06 -7.12 -12.72
CA ASP A 309 7.10 -7.37 -14.15
C ASP A 309 8.53 -7.43 -14.70
N ARG A 310 8.96 -8.62 -15.10
CA ARG A 310 10.31 -8.89 -15.56
C ARG A 310 10.65 -8.20 -16.88
N GLU A 311 9.68 -7.97 -17.74
CA GLU A 311 9.90 -7.33 -19.05
C GLU A 311 10.41 -5.88 -18.91
N ALA A 312 10.09 -5.22 -17.78
CA ALA A 312 10.57 -3.88 -17.46
C ALA A 312 11.92 -3.85 -16.71
N ILE A 313 12.44 -4.99 -16.27
CA ILE A 313 13.71 -5.06 -15.55
C ILE A 313 14.89 -5.14 -16.53
N ASP A 314 15.87 -4.27 -16.32
CA ASP A 314 17.19 -4.36 -16.96
C ASP A 314 18.25 -4.44 -15.87
N GLU A 315 18.75 -5.66 -15.64
CA GLU A 315 19.69 -5.96 -14.57
C GLU A 315 21.04 -5.23 -14.67
N LYS A 316 21.36 -4.60 -15.83
CA LYS A 316 22.57 -3.77 -15.94
C LYS A 316 22.57 -2.56 -15.00
N TYR A 317 21.37 -2.12 -14.56
CA TYR A 317 21.21 -1.01 -13.62
C TYR A 317 21.23 -1.44 -12.14
N LEU A 318 21.22 -2.74 -11.85
CA LEU A 318 21.22 -3.29 -10.50
C LEU A 318 22.63 -3.70 -10.07
N ASN A 319 22.98 -3.44 -8.81
CA ASN A 319 24.14 -4.08 -8.19
C ASN A 319 23.81 -5.53 -7.75
N ASP A 320 24.83 -6.29 -7.37
CA ASP A 320 24.67 -7.72 -7.06
C ASP A 320 23.70 -7.97 -5.87
N THR A 321 23.69 -7.08 -4.89
CA THR A 321 22.78 -7.18 -3.75
C THR A 321 21.32 -6.94 -4.17
N GLN A 322 21.09 -5.93 -5.00
CA GLN A 322 19.75 -5.63 -5.52
C GLN A 322 19.23 -6.75 -6.42
N LYS A 323 20.08 -7.33 -7.29
CA LYS A 323 19.74 -8.52 -8.09
C LYS A 323 19.35 -9.69 -7.19
N LYS A 324 20.17 -9.99 -6.19
CA LYS A 324 19.88 -11.06 -5.21
C LYS A 324 18.52 -10.86 -4.55
N TYR A 325 18.23 -9.68 -4.04
CA TYR A 325 16.96 -9.37 -3.37
C TYR A 325 15.76 -9.52 -4.29
N LEU A 326 15.86 -9.03 -5.53
CA LEU A 326 14.81 -9.15 -6.53
C LEU A 326 14.56 -10.63 -6.89
N HIS A 327 15.61 -11.40 -7.13
CA HIS A 327 15.49 -12.82 -7.47
C HIS A 327 14.91 -13.64 -6.31
N GLU A 328 15.31 -13.37 -5.06
CA GLU A 328 14.76 -14.03 -3.88
C GLU A 328 13.26 -13.70 -3.69
N TYR A 329 12.87 -12.44 -3.90
CA TYR A 329 11.47 -12.04 -3.89
C TYR A 329 10.66 -12.77 -4.97
N GLN A 330 11.09 -12.72 -6.21
CA GLN A 330 10.40 -13.37 -7.34
C GLN A 330 10.28 -14.89 -7.15
N LYS A 331 11.33 -15.55 -6.66
CA LYS A 331 11.31 -16.98 -6.32
C LYS A 331 10.25 -17.26 -5.25
N THR A 332 10.19 -16.46 -4.19
CA THR A 332 9.20 -16.60 -3.12
C THR A 332 7.78 -16.36 -3.64
N VAL A 333 7.58 -15.40 -4.54
CA VAL A 333 6.30 -15.19 -5.23
C VAL A 333 5.87 -16.46 -5.95
N TYR A 334 6.75 -17.06 -6.75
CA TYR A 334 6.43 -18.32 -7.45
C TYR A 334 6.05 -19.43 -6.48
N GLU A 335 6.84 -19.65 -5.42
CA GLU A 335 6.61 -20.70 -4.44
C GLU A 335 5.28 -20.53 -3.71
N LYS A 336 4.89 -19.30 -3.37
CA LYS A 336 3.65 -19.02 -2.64
C LYS A 336 2.40 -19.00 -3.52
N ILE A 337 2.50 -18.52 -4.74
CA ILE A 337 1.34 -18.26 -5.61
C ILE A 337 1.03 -19.45 -6.54
N SER A 338 2.04 -20.13 -7.07
CA SER A 338 1.84 -21.23 -8.04
C SER A 338 0.90 -22.35 -7.56
N PRO A 339 0.79 -22.69 -6.25
CA PRO A 339 -0.16 -23.71 -5.80
C PRO A 339 -1.64 -23.38 -6.04
N TYR A 340 -1.97 -22.11 -6.27
CA TYR A 340 -3.35 -21.60 -6.45
C TYR A 340 -3.70 -21.31 -7.91
N LEU A 341 -2.78 -21.60 -8.83
CA LEU A 341 -2.91 -21.33 -10.27
C LEU A 341 -3.18 -22.61 -11.06
N ASN A 342 -3.82 -22.47 -12.22
CA ASN A 342 -3.89 -23.56 -13.19
C ASN A 342 -2.55 -23.72 -13.92
N GLU A 343 -2.40 -24.73 -14.76
CA GLU A 343 -1.11 -25.08 -15.40
C GLU A 343 -0.61 -23.97 -16.36
N GLU A 344 -1.49 -23.31 -17.10
CA GLU A 344 -1.12 -22.22 -18.01
C GLU A 344 -0.66 -20.98 -17.22
N GLU A 345 -1.40 -20.61 -16.17
CA GLU A 345 -1.02 -19.52 -15.25
C GLU A 345 0.30 -19.80 -14.54
N LYS A 346 0.56 -21.06 -14.13
CA LYS A 346 1.83 -21.46 -13.49
C LYS A 346 3.00 -21.36 -14.46
N GLU A 347 2.81 -21.80 -15.71
CA GLU A 347 3.85 -21.72 -16.72
C GLU A 347 4.21 -20.27 -17.02
N TRP A 348 3.21 -19.41 -17.15
CA TRP A 348 3.40 -17.98 -17.30
C TRP A 348 4.11 -17.39 -16.07
N LEU A 349 3.66 -17.68 -14.84
CA LEU A 349 4.28 -17.15 -13.61
C LEU A 349 5.74 -17.62 -13.47
N ALA A 350 6.07 -18.85 -13.87
CA ALA A 350 7.45 -19.36 -13.85
C ALA A 350 8.37 -18.53 -14.78
N ALA A 351 7.86 -18.14 -15.96
CA ALA A 351 8.58 -17.26 -16.89
C ALA A 351 8.68 -15.83 -16.34
N GLU A 352 7.58 -15.30 -15.80
CA GLU A 352 7.50 -13.96 -15.24
C GLU A 352 8.43 -13.75 -14.03
N THR A 353 8.57 -14.77 -13.19
CA THR A 353 9.45 -14.73 -12.01
C THR A 353 10.87 -15.18 -12.29
N GLY A 354 11.16 -15.68 -13.49
CA GLY A 354 12.48 -16.17 -13.87
C GLY A 354 12.92 -17.47 -13.18
N VAL A 355 11.95 -18.27 -12.67
CA VAL A 355 12.20 -19.57 -12.04
C VAL A 355 12.42 -20.69 -13.10
N LYS A 356 11.99 -20.42 -14.33
CA LYS A 356 12.27 -21.24 -15.52
C LYS A 356 13.29 -20.57 -16.42
#